data_c19d96d6c88b269cd9d50c4c2d55b676
#
_entry.id   c19d96d6c88b269cd9d50c4c2d55b676
#
_cell.length_a   1.000
_cell.length_b   1.000
_cell.length_c   1.000
_cell.angle_alpha   90.00
_cell.angle_beta   90.00
_cell.angle_gamma   90.00
#
_symmetry.space_group_name_H-M   'P 1'
#
loop_
_entity.id
_entity.type
_entity.pdbx_description
1 polymer ?
#
loop_
_entity_poly.entity_id
_entity_poly.type
_entity_poly.pdbx_seq_one_letter_code
_entity_poly.pdbx_strand_id
1 'polypeptide(L)'
;MRPAELNNDNIAGLFPGAGTLVKGLQIIELFAEADSPKTSAELMKATGVPKATLYRLLAALVEFRYLHHDPRLSTYSLGPRFIELARRSLSGFDLRSAAEQELVRLATEIGETASLVALDGDSVIYIDTRRGPHPLAVGIEIGRRALAASAASGQAILAGLPPHEANVHLAALSDEEKAHALSAMAMSRVRGYTIAQSRSIRGVVIIAAPVLGGGGGAKGALVVTALEDRVPPEKQHTIGRDLMEAARRITGNIGAAVSITPNPRRSAHIEEGLVCVLAAGAIVGEGPVWNRRTATLDWVDVLAPSVHAYDPATGRNTGRQAPRLVSAVLPAEGGGHVAMTQQGLEALDFSAGMLTPLLDPEAHLPGNRFNDAKCDRRGRLWSGSMSLDASMPTGSLYRFNDARSAKAMDGGFQVSNGLDWSPDDRTFYFTDSALGTVFAYDFDIESGEISNRRPFLRFAPDAGRPDGLSVDSEGYVWIALWDGWRVARYAPDGRLDREVDLPVPRPSSCCFGGPDLKTLYITSARVRLSGKALEEAPLSGGIFSLAVDTPGQPATEFSR
;
A
#
# COMPACT_ATOMS: atom_id res chain seq x y z
N MET A 1 19.01 -21.56 -11.77
CA MET A 1 19.40 -22.55 -12.81
C MET A 1 18.23 -23.52 -12.93
N ARG A 2 17.58 -23.62 -14.08
CA ARG A 2 16.47 -24.56 -14.27
C ARG A 2 16.99 -25.99 -14.30
N PRO A 3 16.27 -26.99 -13.73
CA PRO A 3 16.72 -28.39 -13.75
C PRO A 3 17.01 -28.93 -15.17
N ALA A 4 16.36 -28.39 -16.19
CA ALA A 4 16.55 -28.76 -17.60
C ALA A 4 17.88 -28.29 -18.22
N GLU A 5 18.65 -27.40 -17.59
CA GLU A 5 19.92 -26.87 -18.07
C GLU A 5 21.14 -27.61 -17.47
N LEU A 6 20.91 -28.59 -16.61
CA LEU A 6 21.94 -29.39 -15.96
C LEU A 6 22.36 -30.55 -16.89
N ASN A 7 23.36 -30.33 -17.71
CA ASN A 7 23.96 -31.39 -18.53
C ASN A 7 24.76 -32.38 -17.65
N ASN A 8 24.73 -33.67 -17.98
CA ASN A 8 25.33 -34.79 -17.19
C ASN A 8 26.76 -34.54 -16.72
N ASP A 9 27.57 -33.81 -17.50
CA ASP A 9 28.98 -33.53 -17.19
C ASP A 9 29.18 -32.44 -16.12
N ASN A 10 28.23 -31.50 -15.99
CA ASN A 10 28.27 -30.44 -14.97
C ASN A 10 27.81 -30.92 -13.56
N ILE A 11 26.94 -31.91 -13.50
CA ILE A 11 26.35 -32.40 -12.25
C ILE A 11 27.32 -33.27 -11.45
N ALA A 12 28.16 -34.08 -12.14
CA ALA A 12 29.15 -34.94 -11.49
C ALA A 12 30.23 -34.14 -10.72
N GLY A 13 30.51 -32.90 -11.17
CA GLY A 13 31.41 -31.96 -10.48
C GLY A 13 30.79 -31.24 -9.29
N LEU A 14 29.48 -30.98 -9.34
CA LEU A 14 28.76 -30.24 -8.30
C LEU A 14 28.39 -31.11 -7.08
N PHE A 15 28.14 -32.43 -7.29
CA PHE A 15 27.69 -33.36 -6.23
C PHE A 15 28.44 -34.70 -6.30
N PRO A 16 29.71 -34.77 -5.84
CA PRO A 16 30.48 -36.00 -5.84
C PRO A 16 29.73 -37.12 -5.08
N GLY A 17 29.54 -38.29 -5.75
CA GLY A 17 28.86 -39.45 -5.17
C GLY A 17 27.31 -39.45 -5.28
N ALA A 18 26.67 -38.35 -5.65
CA ALA A 18 25.19 -38.23 -5.74
C ALA A 18 24.65 -38.54 -7.17
N GLY A 19 25.46 -38.92 -8.12
CA GLY A 19 25.09 -39.06 -9.54
C GLY A 19 23.88 -39.98 -9.81
N THR A 20 23.69 -41.04 -9.01
CA THR A 20 22.53 -41.94 -9.14
C THR A 20 21.23 -41.26 -8.66
N LEU A 21 21.28 -40.52 -7.56
CA LEU A 21 20.15 -39.78 -7.03
C LEU A 21 19.72 -38.67 -8.00
N VAL A 22 20.68 -37.91 -8.53
CA VAL A 22 20.43 -36.85 -9.49
C VAL A 22 19.72 -37.37 -10.74
N LYS A 23 20.17 -38.50 -11.28
CA LYS A 23 19.52 -39.16 -12.43
C LYS A 23 18.10 -39.61 -12.11
N GLY A 24 17.84 -40.08 -10.90
CA GLY A 24 16.48 -40.42 -10.43
C GLY A 24 15.58 -39.18 -10.38
N LEU A 25 16.08 -38.06 -9.85
CA LEU A 25 15.36 -36.79 -9.80
C LEU A 25 15.10 -36.21 -11.21
N GLN A 26 16.06 -36.29 -12.12
CA GLN A 26 15.87 -35.87 -13.50
C GLN A 26 14.76 -36.66 -14.22
N ILE A 27 14.65 -37.96 -13.97
CA ILE A 27 13.55 -38.77 -14.52
C ILE A 27 12.18 -38.25 -14.00
N ILE A 28 12.09 -37.90 -12.71
CA ILE A 28 10.88 -37.38 -12.11
C ILE A 28 10.49 -36.02 -12.72
N GLU A 29 11.45 -35.10 -12.87
CA GLU A 29 11.23 -33.77 -13.43
C GLU A 29 10.68 -33.79 -14.87
N LEU A 30 11.00 -34.82 -15.66
CA LEU A 30 10.43 -34.97 -17.01
C LEU A 30 8.90 -35.15 -17.04
N PHE A 31 8.29 -35.53 -15.94
CA PHE A 31 6.84 -35.62 -15.80
C PHE A 31 6.20 -34.35 -15.28
N ALA A 32 6.98 -33.39 -14.76
CA ALA A 32 6.49 -32.09 -14.34
C ALA A 32 6.21 -31.13 -15.52
N GLU A 33 6.86 -31.37 -16.67
CA GLU A 33 6.76 -30.52 -17.86
C GLU A 33 5.68 -30.99 -18.85
N ALA A 34 5.14 -32.18 -18.72
CA ALA A 34 4.13 -32.73 -19.65
C ALA A 34 3.21 -33.74 -18.96
N ASP A 35 1.92 -33.47 -19.02
CA ASP A 35 0.82 -34.29 -18.47
C ASP A 35 0.61 -35.63 -19.20
N SER A 36 1.63 -36.19 -19.86
CA SER A 36 1.51 -37.42 -20.63
C SER A 36 2.40 -38.53 -20.09
N PRO A 37 1.87 -39.78 -20.02
CA PRO A 37 2.70 -40.95 -19.72
C PRO A 37 3.85 -41.08 -20.75
N LYS A 38 5.01 -41.52 -20.26
CA LYS A 38 6.23 -41.66 -21.09
C LYS A 38 6.72 -43.10 -21.12
N THR A 39 7.22 -43.53 -22.28
CA THR A 39 7.87 -44.82 -22.45
C THR A 39 9.33 -44.80 -21.95
N SER A 40 9.90 -45.98 -21.65
CA SER A 40 11.30 -46.07 -21.28
C SER A 40 12.24 -45.58 -22.38
N ALA A 41 11.85 -45.67 -23.65
CA ALA A 41 12.64 -45.17 -24.77
C ALA A 41 12.68 -43.63 -24.79
N GLU A 42 11.54 -42.94 -24.52
CA GLU A 42 11.46 -41.47 -24.40
C GLU A 42 12.29 -40.97 -23.22
N LEU A 43 12.15 -41.64 -22.05
CA LEU A 43 12.93 -41.29 -20.86
C LEU A 43 14.44 -41.46 -21.09
N MET A 44 14.84 -42.54 -21.78
CA MET A 44 16.24 -42.79 -22.13
C MET A 44 16.77 -41.69 -23.06
N LYS A 45 15.99 -41.30 -24.07
CA LYS A 45 16.37 -40.25 -25.02
C LYS A 45 16.48 -38.88 -24.33
N ALA A 46 15.57 -38.57 -23.42
CA ALA A 46 15.55 -37.29 -22.72
C ALA A 46 16.64 -37.14 -21.66
N THR A 47 16.97 -38.24 -20.94
CA THR A 47 17.94 -38.19 -19.83
C THR A 47 19.36 -38.57 -20.24
N GLY A 48 19.56 -39.25 -21.38
CA GLY A 48 20.86 -39.83 -21.77
C GLY A 48 21.37 -40.94 -20.84
N VAL A 49 20.53 -41.42 -19.91
CA VAL A 49 20.91 -42.46 -18.96
C VAL A 49 21.03 -43.83 -19.66
N PRO A 50 22.14 -44.59 -19.47
CA PRO A 50 22.30 -45.93 -20.07
C PRO A 50 21.13 -46.87 -19.69
N LYS A 51 20.69 -47.68 -20.64
CA LYS A 51 19.53 -48.58 -20.55
C LYS A 51 19.46 -49.38 -19.22
N ALA A 52 20.56 -50.05 -18.86
CA ALA A 52 20.58 -50.86 -17.61
C ALA A 52 20.42 -50.00 -16.36
N THR A 53 20.98 -48.81 -16.32
CA THR A 53 20.83 -47.86 -15.21
C THR A 53 19.40 -47.28 -15.15
N LEU A 54 18.85 -46.91 -16.30
CA LEU A 54 17.46 -46.39 -16.38
C LEU A 54 16.45 -47.41 -15.83
N TYR A 55 16.51 -48.66 -16.27
CA TYR A 55 15.58 -49.68 -15.78
C TYR A 55 15.69 -49.92 -14.28
N ARG A 56 16.92 -49.87 -13.72
CA ARG A 56 17.08 -49.99 -12.23
C ARG A 56 16.49 -48.78 -11.52
N LEU A 57 16.66 -47.59 -12.05
CA LEU A 57 16.04 -46.37 -11.47
C LEU A 57 14.53 -46.39 -11.57
N LEU A 58 13.98 -46.77 -12.74
CA LEU A 58 12.54 -46.91 -12.94
C LEU A 58 11.93 -47.95 -12.01
N ALA A 59 12.58 -49.11 -11.87
CA ALA A 59 12.12 -50.15 -10.93
C ALA A 59 12.11 -49.64 -9.49
N ALA A 60 13.14 -48.94 -9.04
CA ALA A 60 13.17 -48.32 -7.72
C ALA A 60 12.07 -47.28 -7.53
N LEU A 61 11.90 -46.34 -8.50
CA LEU A 61 10.87 -45.30 -8.45
C LEU A 61 9.45 -45.89 -8.43
N VAL A 62 9.21 -47.01 -9.13
CA VAL A 62 7.94 -47.73 -9.10
C VAL A 62 7.74 -48.43 -7.76
N GLU A 63 8.75 -49.12 -7.23
CA GLU A 63 8.70 -49.79 -5.92
C GLU A 63 8.41 -48.79 -4.79
N PHE A 64 9.04 -47.64 -4.80
CA PHE A 64 8.79 -46.56 -3.85
C PHE A 64 7.54 -45.71 -4.17
N ARG A 65 6.75 -46.11 -5.21
CA ARG A 65 5.47 -45.48 -5.61
C ARG A 65 5.62 -44.00 -6.10
N TYR A 66 6.83 -43.55 -6.44
CA TYR A 66 7.05 -42.30 -7.10
C TYR A 66 6.62 -42.31 -8.56
N LEU A 67 6.74 -43.47 -9.23
CA LEU A 67 6.18 -43.71 -10.54
C LEU A 67 5.16 -44.81 -10.53
N HIS A 68 4.20 -44.79 -11.43
CA HIS A 68 3.30 -45.87 -11.79
C HIS A 68 3.70 -46.40 -13.16
N HIS A 69 3.78 -47.71 -13.33
CA HIS A 69 4.03 -48.38 -14.60
C HIS A 69 2.74 -49.06 -15.09
N ASP A 70 2.31 -48.67 -16.30
CA ASP A 70 1.24 -49.40 -17.00
C ASP A 70 1.88 -50.46 -17.91
N PRO A 71 1.73 -51.78 -17.55
CA PRO A 71 2.32 -52.84 -18.34
C PRO A 71 1.67 -53.04 -19.71
N ARG A 72 0.40 -52.58 -19.90
CA ARG A 72 -0.31 -52.73 -21.18
C ARG A 72 0.19 -51.72 -22.22
N LEU A 73 0.44 -50.50 -21.76
CA LEU A 73 0.95 -49.44 -22.62
C LEU A 73 2.47 -49.31 -22.58
N SER A 74 3.13 -50.04 -21.71
CA SER A 74 4.59 -49.96 -21.44
C SER A 74 4.99 -48.50 -21.14
N THR A 75 4.18 -47.76 -20.40
CA THR A 75 4.41 -46.35 -20.07
C THR A 75 4.52 -46.15 -18.55
N TYR A 76 5.17 -45.04 -18.18
CA TYR A 76 5.34 -44.58 -16.80
C TYR A 76 4.61 -43.27 -16.64
N SER A 77 4.02 -43.03 -15.46
CA SER A 77 3.40 -41.78 -15.03
C SER A 77 3.75 -41.50 -13.57
N LEU A 78 3.42 -40.27 -13.07
CA LEU A 78 3.62 -39.95 -11.66
C LEU A 78 2.80 -40.87 -10.77
N GLY A 79 3.42 -41.43 -9.73
CA GLY A 79 2.81 -42.32 -8.77
C GLY A 79 2.16 -41.58 -7.57
N PRO A 80 1.32 -42.28 -6.76
CA PRO A 80 0.57 -41.68 -5.66
C PRO A 80 1.45 -41.15 -4.51
N ARG A 81 2.74 -41.53 -4.48
CA ARG A 81 3.67 -41.06 -3.43
C ARG A 81 3.81 -39.55 -3.40
N PHE A 82 3.71 -38.90 -4.55
CA PHE A 82 3.75 -37.43 -4.62
C PHE A 82 2.56 -36.79 -3.91
N ILE A 83 1.37 -37.37 -4.02
CA ILE A 83 0.17 -36.90 -3.30
C ILE A 83 0.37 -37.05 -1.78
N GLU A 84 0.93 -38.18 -1.34
CA GLU A 84 1.20 -38.43 0.08
C GLU A 84 2.24 -37.44 0.65
N LEU A 85 3.31 -37.19 -0.10
CA LEU A 85 4.37 -36.24 0.30
C LEU A 85 3.87 -34.80 0.26
N ALA A 86 3.16 -34.40 -0.80
CA ALA A 86 2.54 -33.11 -0.91
C ALA A 86 1.59 -32.85 0.26
N ARG A 87 0.74 -33.83 0.61
CA ARG A 87 -0.15 -33.74 1.77
C ARG A 87 0.62 -33.57 3.09
N ARG A 88 1.73 -34.28 3.30
CA ARG A 88 2.57 -34.14 4.49
C ARG A 88 3.40 -32.85 4.50
N SER A 89 3.89 -32.44 3.37
CA SER A 89 4.58 -31.15 3.20
C SER A 89 3.61 -29.99 3.40
N LEU A 90 2.38 -30.11 2.88
CA LEU A 90 1.29 -29.16 3.03
C LEU A 90 0.62 -29.21 4.41
N SER A 91 0.71 -30.32 5.16
CA SER A 91 0.19 -30.40 6.54
C SER A 91 1.07 -29.69 7.57
N GLY A 92 2.32 -29.38 7.23
CA GLY A 92 3.13 -28.37 7.94
C GLY A 92 2.81 -26.93 7.49
N PHE A 93 2.05 -26.77 6.41
CA PHE A 93 1.52 -25.53 5.85
C PHE A 93 -0.01 -25.54 5.97
N ASP A 94 -0.48 -25.12 7.11
CA ASP A 94 -1.91 -24.99 7.41
C ASP A 94 -2.60 -23.88 6.57
N LEU A 95 -1.80 -23.21 5.69
CA LEU A 95 -2.22 -22.06 4.90
C LEU A 95 -3.33 -22.40 3.89
N ARG A 96 -3.24 -23.54 3.19
CA ARG A 96 -4.24 -23.93 2.19
C ARG A 96 -5.59 -24.27 2.85
N SER A 97 -5.54 -25.08 3.90
CA SER A 97 -6.74 -25.45 4.67
C SER A 97 -7.37 -24.24 5.35
N ALA A 98 -6.55 -23.33 5.90
CA ALA A 98 -7.02 -22.08 6.51
C ALA A 98 -7.65 -21.11 5.48
N ALA A 99 -7.20 -21.17 4.23
CA ALA A 99 -7.66 -20.28 3.16
C ALA A 99 -8.89 -20.82 2.40
N GLU A 100 -9.22 -22.09 2.49
CA GLU A 100 -10.23 -22.74 1.64
C GLU A 100 -11.59 -22.03 1.66
N GLN A 101 -12.12 -21.77 2.84
CA GLN A 101 -13.42 -21.08 3.00
C GLN A 101 -13.38 -19.66 2.48
N GLU A 102 -12.28 -18.93 2.74
CA GLU A 102 -12.12 -17.56 2.27
C GLU A 102 -11.98 -17.48 0.77
N LEU A 103 -11.30 -18.42 0.11
CA LEU A 103 -11.22 -18.48 -1.35
C LEU A 103 -12.60 -18.68 -2.00
N VAL A 104 -13.41 -19.59 -1.44
CA VAL A 104 -14.78 -19.82 -1.92
C VAL A 104 -15.62 -18.56 -1.75
N ARG A 105 -15.57 -17.93 -0.58
CA ARG A 105 -16.30 -16.71 -0.27
C ARG A 105 -15.90 -15.58 -1.23
N LEU A 106 -14.60 -15.30 -1.35
CA LEU A 106 -14.08 -14.23 -2.22
C LEU A 106 -14.47 -14.45 -3.68
N ALA A 107 -14.31 -15.67 -4.20
CA ALA A 107 -14.68 -15.98 -5.58
C ALA A 107 -16.20 -15.80 -5.83
N THR A 108 -17.04 -16.13 -4.85
CA THR A 108 -18.48 -16.01 -4.96
C THR A 108 -18.96 -14.56 -4.84
N GLU A 109 -18.49 -13.84 -3.81
CA GLU A 109 -18.95 -12.47 -3.52
C GLU A 109 -18.41 -11.43 -4.52
N ILE A 110 -17.12 -11.57 -4.92
CA ILE A 110 -16.49 -10.67 -5.89
C ILE A 110 -16.90 -11.00 -7.33
N GLY A 111 -17.19 -12.29 -7.58
CA GLY A 111 -17.55 -12.81 -8.91
C GLY A 111 -16.34 -13.12 -9.81
N GLU A 112 -15.10 -12.94 -9.33
CA GLU A 112 -13.87 -13.10 -10.10
C GLU A 112 -13.02 -14.27 -9.55
N THR A 113 -11.91 -14.59 -10.23
CA THR A 113 -11.03 -15.68 -9.79
C THR A 113 -10.25 -15.30 -8.56
N ALA A 114 -10.41 -16.06 -7.47
CA ALA A 114 -9.66 -15.95 -6.23
C ALA A 114 -8.62 -17.08 -6.13
N SER A 115 -7.39 -16.75 -5.78
CA SER A 115 -6.28 -17.71 -5.68
C SER A 115 -5.47 -17.51 -4.41
N LEU A 116 -4.81 -18.58 -3.96
CA LEU A 116 -3.79 -18.56 -2.93
C LEU A 116 -2.44 -18.84 -3.56
N VAL A 117 -1.45 -18.00 -3.23
CA VAL A 117 -0.07 -18.19 -3.68
C VAL A 117 0.89 -18.29 -2.50
N ALA A 118 1.98 -19.01 -2.68
CA ALA A 118 3.08 -19.09 -1.74
C ALA A 118 4.40 -18.72 -2.41
N LEU A 119 5.38 -18.27 -1.62
CA LEU A 119 6.74 -18.00 -2.10
C LEU A 119 7.52 -19.32 -2.17
N ASP A 120 8.20 -19.56 -3.29
CA ASP A 120 9.06 -20.70 -3.53
C ASP A 120 10.34 -20.26 -4.27
N GLY A 121 11.43 -20.08 -3.54
CA GLY A 121 12.63 -19.43 -4.05
C GLY A 121 12.30 -18.01 -4.55
N ASP A 122 12.76 -17.65 -5.74
CA ASP A 122 12.50 -16.34 -6.36
C ASP A 122 11.15 -16.27 -7.10
N SER A 123 10.31 -17.29 -6.97
CA SER A 123 9.01 -17.37 -7.64
C SER A 123 7.87 -17.46 -6.64
N VAL A 124 6.69 -17.02 -7.04
CA VAL A 124 5.43 -17.42 -6.41
C VAL A 124 4.84 -18.60 -7.16
N ILE A 125 4.22 -19.51 -6.42
CA ILE A 125 3.48 -20.64 -6.96
C ILE A 125 2.02 -20.54 -6.53
N TYR A 126 1.09 -20.74 -7.47
CA TYR A 126 -0.35 -20.81 -7.20
C TYR A 126 -0.69 -22.19 -6.59
N ILE A 127 -1.09 -22.22 -5.32
CA ILE A 127 -1.32 -23.47 -4.56
C ILE A 127 -2.79 -23.82 -4.42
N ASP A 128 -3.70 -22.87 -4.60
CA ASP A 128 -5.14 -23.11 -4.70
C ASP A 128 -5.82 -22.00 -5.51
N THR A 129 -6.95 -22.34 -6.18
CA THR A 129 -7.70 -21.40 -7.01
C THR A 129 -9.19 -21.75 -7.00
N ARG A 130 -10.03 -20.72 -6.87
CA ARG A 130 -11.49 -20.82 -7.04
C ARG A 130 -11.91 -19.83 -8.12
N ARG A 131 -12.57 -20.33 -9.15
CA ARG A 131 -13.14 -19.48 -10.22
C ARG A 131 -14.43 -18.84 -9.73
N GLY A 132 -14.60 -17.56 -10.02
CA GLY A 132 -15.89 -16.90 -9.84
C GLY A 132 -16.95 -17.43 -10.80
N PRO A 133 -18.22 -17.14 -10.52
CA PRO A 133 -19.35 -17.62 -11.32
C PRO A 133 -19.43 -16.98 -12.72
N HIS A 134 -18.61 -16.01 -13.05
CA HIS A 134 -18.66 -15.32 -14.33
C HIS A 134 -18.23 -16.24 -15.48
N PRO A 135 -18.99 -16.32 -16.60
CA PRO A 135 -18.67 -17.20 -17.74
C PRO A 135 -17.26 -16.96 -18.34
N LEU A 136 -16.79 -15.71 -18.31
CA LEU A 136 -15.46 -15.30 -18.77
C LEU A 136 -14.55 -15.00 -17.57
N ALA A 137 -14.29 -15.97 -16.73
CA ALA A 137 -13.33 -15.84 -15.63
C ALA A 137 -11.89 -16.08 -16.15
N VAL A 138 -10.94 -15.32 -15.64
CA VAL A 138 -9.51 -15.53 -15.95
C VAL A 138 -9.08 -16.85 -15.30
N GLY A 139 -8.73 -17.83 -16.11
CA GLY A 139 -8.28 -19.14 -15.65
C GLY A 139 -6.85 -19.05 -15.11
N ILE A 140 -6.66 -19.47 -13.86
CA ILE A 140 -5.34 -19.62 -13.24
C ILE A 140 -5.17 -21.08 -12.85
N GLU A 141 -4.11 -21.70 -13.34
CA GLU A 141 -3.79 -23.11 -13.05
C GLU A 141 -3.02 -23.22 -11.74
N ILE A 142 -3.35 -24.24 -10.94
CA ILE A 142 -2.58 -24.62 -9.76
C ILE A 142 -1.22 -25.12 -10.24
N GLY A 143 -0.14 -24.73 -9.55
CA GLY A 143 1.24 -25.02 -9.95
C GLY A 143 1.86 -23.97 -10.88
N ARG A 144 1.08 -23.02 -11.43
CA ARG A 144 1.63 -21.92 -12.20
C ARG A 144 2.61 -21.12 -11.36
N ARG A 145 3.73 -20.73 -11.98
CA ARG A 145 4.80 -19.95 -11.36
C ARG A 145 4.93 -18.57 -12.01
N ALA A 146 5.33 -17.59 -11.22
CA ALA A 146 5.68 -16.26 -11.68
C ALA A 146 6.83 -15.70 -10.82
N LEU A 147 7.69 -14.87 -11.39
CA LEU A 147 8.79 -14.23 -10.66
C LEU A 147 8.21 -13.32 -9.56
N ALA A 148 8.60 -13.56 -8.30
CA ALA A 148 8.03 -12.86 -7.14
C ALA A 148 8.20 -11.34 -7.22
N ALA A 149 9.37 -10.88 -7.61
CA ALA A 149 9.67 -9.45 -7.70
C ALA A 149 8.86 -8.71 -8.78
N SER A 150 8.39 -9.41 -9.83
CA SER A 150 7.66 -8.82 -10.95
C SER A 150 6.15 -9.03 -10.90
N ALA A 151 5.67 -10.02 -10.15
CA ALA A 151 4.25 -10.33 -10.03
C ALA A 151 3.61 -9.55 -8.87
N ALA A 152 2.40 -9.03 -9.06
CA ALA A 152 1.66 -8.33 -7.99
C ALA A 152 1.49 -9.18 -6.73
N SER A 153 1.20 -10.48 -6.89
CA SER A 153 1.10 -11.44 -5.78
C SER A 153 2.42 -11.63 -5.05
N GLY A 154 3.53 -11.68 -5.78
CA GLY A 154 4.87 -11.76 -5.19
C GLY A 154 5.27 -10.48 -4.48
N GLN A 155 5.02 -9.33 -5.09
CA GLN A 155 5.26 -8.02 -4.46
C GLN A 155 4.47 -7.85 -3.16
N ALA A 156 3.23 -8.38 -3.09
CA ALA A 156 2.46 -8.40 -1.84
C ALA A 156 3.13 -9.26 -0.76
N ILE A 157 3.65 -10.45 -1.12
CA ILE A 157 4.38 -11.32 -0.18
C ILE A 157 5.67 -10.64 0.26
N LEU A 158 6.49 -10.16 -0.69
CA LEU A 158 7.78 -9.51 -0.40
C LEU A 158 7.60 -8.25 0.45
N ALA A 159 6.50 -7.52 0.28
CA ALA A 159 6.13 -6.39 1.14
C ALA A 159 5.89 -6.81 2.61
N GLY A 160 5.43 -8.03 2.85
CA GLY A 160 5.22 -8.59 4.20
C GLY A 160 6.45 -9.30 4.78
N LEU A 161 7.58 -9.33 4.09
CA LEU A 161 8.85 -9.87 4.59
C LEU A 161 9.71 -8.76 5.22
N PRO A 162 10.65 -9.11 6.12
CA PRO A 162 11.70 -8.21 6.57
C PRO A 162 12.48 -7.64 5.36
N PRO A 163 12.91 -6.36 5.39
CA PRO A 163 13.57 -5.72 4.24
C PRO A 163 14.80 -6.49 3.72
N HIS A 164 15.61 -7.07 4.61
CA HIS A 164 16.81 -7.82 4.21
C HIS A 164 16.47 -9.12 3.46
N GLU A 165 15.39 -9.80 3.83
CA GLU A 165 14.90 -11.00 3.11
C GLU A 165 14.32 -10.60 1.75
N ALA A 166 13.46 -9.58 1.72
CA ALA A 166 12.84 -9.12 0.49
C ALA A 166 13.87 -8.65 -0.56
N ASN A 167 14.95 -7.99 -0.15
CA ASN A 167 16.00 -7.49 -1.04
C ASN A 167 16.76 -8.59 -1.78
N VAL A 168 16.85 -9.81 -1.22
CA VAL A 168 17.49 -10.95 -1.90
C VAL A 168 16.78 -11.25 -3.22
N HIS A 169 15.43 -11.19 -3.23
CA HIS A 169 14.61 -11.47 -4.41
C HIS A 169 14.66 -10.36 -5.48
N LEU A 170 15.21 -9.19 -5.14
CA LEU A 170 15.36 -8.06 -6.07
C LEU A 170 16.75 -8.02 -6.73
N ALA A 171 17.70 -8.85 -6.29
CA ALA A 171 19.11 -8.75 -6.69
C ALA A 171 19.35 -8.98 -8.20
N ALA A 172 18.50 -9.78 -8.85
CA ALA A 172 18.64 -10.12 -10.27
C ALA A 172 17.90 -9.16 -11.22
N LEU A 173 17.21 -8.14 -10.70
CA LEU A 173 16.45 -7.16 -11.50
C LEU A 173 17.37 -6.05 -12.00
N SER A 174 17.02 -5.45 -13.14
CA SER A 174 17.58 -4.18 -13.57
C SER A 174 17.19 -3.05 -12.58
N ASP A 175 17.92 -1.94 -12.61
CA ASP A 175 17.67 -0.81 -11.70
C ASP A 175 16.24 -0.25 -11.86
N GLU A 176 15.73 -0.18 -13.08
CA GLU A 176 14.36 0.26 -13.37
C GLU A 176 13.30 -0.72 -12.81
N GLU A 177 13.47 -2.02 -13.04
CA GLU A 177 12.58 -3.05 -12.51
C GLU A 177 12.61 -3.10 -10.98
N LYS A 178 13.79 -2.91 -10.39
CA LYS A 178 13.98 -2.84 -8.94
C LYS A 178 13.27 -1.63 -8.33
N ALA A 179 13.41 -0.45 -8.94
CA ALA A 179 12.71 0.75 -8.50
C ALA A 179 11.19 0.57 -8.56
N HIS A 180 10.67 -0.01 -9.66
CA HIS A 180 9.26 -0.32 -9.80
C HIS A 180 8.77 -1.32 -8.74
N ALA A 181 9.52 -2.40 -8.50
CA ALA A 181 9.16 -3.41 -7.49
C ALA A 181 9.17 -2.80 -6.07
N LEU A 182 10.18 -2.01 -5.72
CA LEU A 182 10.27 -1.33 -4.43
C LEU A 182 9.10 -0.37 -4.22
N SER A 183 8.72 0.40 -5.23
CA SER A 183 7.54 1.29 -5.18
C SER A 183 6.25 0.51 -4.94
N ALA A 184 6.01 -0.57 -5.70
CA ALA A 184 4.84 -1.43 -5.52
C ALA A 184 4.79 -2.09 -4.14
N MET A 185 5.93 -2.57 -3.62
CA MET A 185 6.05 -3.14 -2.28
C MET A 185 5.80 -2.10 -1.18
N ALA A 186 6.34 -0.89 -1.33
CA ALA A 186 6.11 0.20 -0.40
C ALA A 186 4.61 0.54 -0.34
N MET A 187 3.95 0.66 -1.48
CA MET A 187 2.51 0.87 -1.55
C MET A 187 1.71 -0.28 -0.93
N SER A 188 2.15 -1.52 -1.13
CA SER A 188 1.54 -2.69 -0.49
C SER A 188 1.67 -2.63 1.04
N ARG A 189 2.81 -2.20 1.57
CA ARG A 189 3.00 -2.00 3.02
C ARG A 189 2.07 -0.94 3.59
N VAL A 190 1.87 0.15 2.87
CA VAL A 190 0.99 1.25 3.31
C VAL A 190 -0.48 0.84 3.22
N ARG A 191 -0.94 0.35 2.08
CA ARG A 191 -2.35 -0.02 1.83
C ARG A 191 -2.77 -1.32 2.53
N GLY A 192 -1.83 -2.27 2.69
CA GLY A 192 -2.09 -3.65 3.09
C GLY A 192 -2.37 -4.59 1.91
N TYR A 193 -2.33 -4.10 0.67
CA TYR A 193 -2.53 -4.88 -0.57
C TYR A 193 -1.84 -4.23 -1.77
N THR A 194 -1.57 -5.02 -2.80
CA THR A 194 -1.01 -4.58 -4.09
C THR A 194 -2.11 -4.57 -5.15
N ILE A 195 -2.08 -3.59 -6.04
CA ILE A 195 -2.87 -3.57 -7.28
C ILE A 195 -1.88 -3.39 -8.43
N ALA A 196 -1.95 -4.25 -9.44
CA ALA A 196 -1.15 -4.11 -10.65
C ALA A 196 -1.86 -4.70 -11.87
N GLN A 197 -1.53 -4.18 -13.03
CA GLN A 197 -1.93 -4.77 -14.31
C GLN A 197 -1.11 -6.04 -14.58
N SER A 198 -1.73 -7.04 -15.17
CA SER A 198 -1.04 -8.25 -15.57
C SER A 198 -0.06 -7.97 -16.71
N ARG A 199 1.21 -8.30 -16.52
CA ARG A 199 2.22 -8.20 -17.58
C ARG A 199 2.05 -9.26 -18.68
N SER A 200 1.40 -10.37 -18.37
CA SER A 200 1.23 -11.50 -19.29
C SER A 200 -0.11 -11.51 -20.04
N ILE A 201 -1.12 -10.84 -19.52
CA ILE A 201 -2.47 -10.81 -20.09
C ILE A 201 -2.97 -9.37 -20.09
N ARG A 202 -3.12 -8.79 -21.28
CA ARG A 202 -3.62 -7.42 -21.46
C ARG A 202 -5.07 -7.29 -20.97
N GLY A 203 -5.39 -6.20 -20.28
CA GLY A 203 -6.74 -5.92 -19.77
C GLY A 203 -7.13 -6.75 -18.54
N VAL A 204 -6.13 -7.33 -17.85
CA VAL A 204 -6.30 -8.05 -16.59
C VAL A 204 -5.64 -7.29 -15.46
N VAL A 205 -6.39 -7.05 -14.40
CA VAL A 205 -5.91 -6.50 -13.14
C VAL A 205 -5.74 -7.61 -12.10
N ILE A 206 -4.68 -7.51 -11.31
CA ILE A 206 -4.34 -8.43 -10.22
C ILE A 206 -4.31 -7.63 -8.92
N ILE A 207 -5.07 -8.07 -7.94
CA ILE A 207 -5.13 -7.46 -6.61
C ILE A 207 -4.70 -8.54 -5.62
N ALA A 208 -3.73 -8.24 -4.74
CA ALA A 208 -3.15 -9.24 -3.84
C ALA A 208 -2.93 -8.67 -2.43
N ALA A 209 -3.25 -9.44 -1.40
CA ALA A 209 -2.97 -9.11 -0.01
C ALA A 209 -2.13 -10.20 0.67
N PRO A 210 -1.06 -9.86 1.42
CA PRO A 210 -0.21 -10.83 2.09
C PRO A 210 -0.94 -11.53 3.23
N VAL A 211 -0.74 -12.82 3.37
CA VAL A 211 -1.14 -13.63 4.53
C VAL A 211 0.08 -13.79 5.42
N LEU A 212 0.01 -13.27 6.66
CA LEU A 212 1.11 -13.29 7.62
C LEU A 212 1.11 -14.59 8.42
N GLY A 213 2.28 -15.02 8.85
CA GLY A 213 2.45 -16.13 9.79
C GLY A 213 2.61 -15.66 11.23
N GLY A 214 2.62 -16.58 12.20
CA GLY A 214 2.75 -16.30 13.64
C GLY A 214 4.01 -15.53 14.05
N GLY A 215 5.05 -15.50 13.20
CA GLY A 215 6.28 -14.70 13.39
C GLY A 215 6.25 -13.34 12.69
N GLY A 216 5.12 -12.90 12.13
CA GLY A 216 4.96 -11.59 11.49
C GLY A 216 5.40 -11.51 10.02
N GLY A 217 6.15 -12.50 9.50
CA GLY A 217 6.54 -12.56 8.08
C GLY A 217 5.44 -13.15 7.19
N ALA A 218 5.36 -12.71 5.94
CA ALA A 218 4.39 -13.25 4.98
C ALA A 218 4.67 -14.71 4.63
N LYS A 219 3.63 -15.53 4.66
CA LYS A 219 3.66 -16.96 4.26
C LYS A 219 3.07 -17.21 2.88
N GLY A 220 2.31 -16.26 2.38
CA GLY A 220 1.66 -16.33 1.08
C GLY A 220 0.87 -15.07 0.81
N ALA A 221 0.04 -15.08 -0.23
CA ALA A 221 -0.91 -14.01 -0.51
C ALA A 221 -2.23 -14.56 -1.05
N LEU A 222 -3.32 -13.90 -0.70
CA LEU A 222 -4.59 -14.01 -1.42
C LEU A 222 -4.56 -13.10 -2.64
N VAL A 223 -5.11 -13.59 -3.74
CA VAL A 223 -5.06 -12.91 -5.04
C VAL A 223 -6.45 -12.93 -5.67
N VAL A 224 -6.91 -11.79 -6.18
CA VAL A 224 -8.03 -11.72 -7.11
C VAL A 224 -7.48 -11.33 -8.48
N THR A 225 -7.87 -12.10 -9.50
CA THR A 225 -7.53 -11.83 -10.90
C THR A 225 -8.82 -11.57 -11.67
N ALA A 226 -8.95 -10.40 -12.26
CA ALA A 226 -10.17 -9.93 -12.89
C ALA A 226 -9.90 -9.21 -14.22
N LEU A 227 -10.92 -9.12 -15.08
CA LEU A 227 -10.87 -8.23 -16.25
C LEU A 227 -11.03 -6.77 -15.77
N GLU A 228 -10.19 -5.88 -16.29
CA GLU A 228 -10.14 -4.46 -15.91
C GLU A 228 -11.49 -3.75 -16.09
N ASP A 229 -12.19 -4.05 -17.20
CA ASP A 229 -13.50 -3.45 -17.50
C ASP A 229 -14.59 -3.78 -16.47
N ARG A 230 -14.42 -4.85 -15.68
CA ARG A 230 -15.38 -5.26 -14.64
C ARG A 230 -15.04 -4.74 -13.25
N VAL A 231 -13.81 -4.30 -13.06
CA VAL A 231 -13.29 -3.82 -11.79
C VAL A 231 -12.67 -2.43 -11.96
N PRO A 232 -13.50 -1.38 -12.04
CA PRO A 232 -13.01 -0.02 -12.09
C PRO A 232 -12.21 0.32 -10.82
N PRO A 233 -11.36 1.36 -10.82
CA PRO A 233 -10.42 1.68 -9.74
C PRO A 233 -11.02 1.67 -8.33
N GLU A 234 -12.22 2.22 -8.15
CA GLU A 234 -12.92 2.23 -6.86
C GLU A 234 -13.22 0.81 -6.35
N LYS A 235 -13.66 -0.08 -7.26
CA LYS A 235 -13.92 -1.48 -6.94
C LYS A 235 -12.63 -2.25 -6.67
N GLN A 236 -11.51 -1.92 -7.34
CA GLN A 236 -10.20 -2.52 -7.06
C GLN A 236 -9.77 -2.29 -5.61
N HIS A 237 -9.96 -1.08 -5.10
CA HIS A 237 -9.65 -0.76 -3.71
C HIS A 237 -10.60 -1.45 -2.72
N THR A 238 -11.87 -1.64 -3.09
CA THR A 238 -12.82 -2.43 -2.28
C THR A 238 -12.37 -3.88 -2.19
N ILE A 239 -12.06 -4.51 -3.32
CA ILE A 239 -11.52 -5.88 -3.38
C ILE A 239 -10.22 -5.99 -2.58
N GLY A 240 -9.32 -5.02 -2.66
CA GLY A 240 -8.08 -5.00 -1.89
C GLY A 240 -8.32 -5.04 -0.38
N ARG A 241 -9.32 -4.32 0.13
CA ARG A 241 -9.73 -4.37 1.54
C ARG A 241 -10.33 -5.72 1.92
N ASP A 242 -11.19 -6.30 1.07
CA ASP A 242 -11.80 -7.61 1.31
C ASP A 242 -10.74 -8.71 1.36
N LEU A 243 -9.73 -8.64 0.49
CA LEU A 243 -8.58 -9.54 0.50
C LEU A 243 -7.73 -9.37 1.77
N MET A 244 -7.47 -8.14 2.19
CA MET A 244 -6.73 -7.85 3.43
C MET A 244 -7.44 -8.40 4.66
N GLU A 245 -8.76 -8.28 4.70
CA GLU A 245 -9.56 -8.81 5.80
C GLU A 245 -9.61 -10.35 5.80
N ALA A 246 -9.79 -10.97 4.64
CA ALA A 246 -9.70 -12.41 4.47
C ALA A 246 -8.31 -12.93 4.89
N ALA A 247 -7.23 -12.24 4.48
CA ALA A 247 -5.87 -12.58 4.87
C ALA A 247 -5.66 -12.50 6.40
N ARG A 248 -6.26 -11.52 7.07
CA ARG A 248 -6.24 -11.42 8.55
C ARG A 248 -6.98 -12.58 9.23
N ARG A 249 -8.14 -13.00 8.70
CA ARG A 249 -8.86 -14.17 9.24
C ARG A 249 -8.03 -15.44 9.09
N ILE A 250 -7.40 -15.64 7.93
CA ILE A 250 -6.48 -16.77 7.71
C ILE A 250 -5.30 -16.69 8.68
N THR A 251 -4.68 -15.53 8.85
CA THR A 251 -3.59 -15.28 9.79
C THR A 251 -3.99 -15.65 11.23
N GLY A 252 -5.19 -15.27 11.67
CA GLY A 252 -5.74 -15.67 12.97
C GLY A 252 -5.88 -17.18 13.12
N ASN A 253 -6.31 -17.88 12.08
CA ASN A 253 -6.47 -19.32 12.06
C ASN A 253 -5.13 -20.09 12.11
N ILE A 254 -4.02 -19.48 11.65
CA ILE A 254 -2.67 -20.06 11.72
C ILE A 254 -1.85 -19.59 12.95
N GLY A 255 -2.52 -19.02 13.96
CA GLY A 255 -1.93 -18.70 15.25
C GLY A 255 -1.20 -17.36 15.35
N ALA A 256 -1.39 -16.45 14.40
CA ALA A 256 -0.88 -15.09 14.49
C ALA A 256 -1.96 -14.15 15.05
N ALA A 257 -1.97 -13.95 16.35
CA ALA A 257 -2.85 -12.96 16.98
C ALA A 257 -2.35 -11.54 16.66
N VAL A 258 -3.08 -10.78 15.86
CA VAL A 258 -2.90 -9.34 15.72
C VAL A 258 -3.72 -8.68 16.82
N SER A 259 -3.06 -8.27 17.91
CA SER A 259 -3.69 -7.49 18.99
C SER A 259 -3.93 -6.07 18.49
N ILE A 260 -5.19 -5.73 18.23
CA ILE A 260 -5.63 -4.33 18.15
C ILE A 260 -6.00 -3.94 19.58
N THR A 261 -5.20 -3.07 20.18
CA THR A 261 -5.51 -2.52 21.51
C THR A 261 -6.69 -1.54 21.34
N PRO A 262 -7.83 -1.76 22.00
CA PRO A 262 -8.91 -0.76 22.00
C PRO A 262 -8.39 0.51 22.64
N ASN A 263 -8.64 1.68 22.02
CA ASN A 263 -8.33 2.97 22.64
C ASN A 263 -9.21 3.15 23.89
N PRO A 264 -8.64 3.28 25.10
CA PRO A 264 -9.39 3.42 26.34
C PRO A 264 -10.15 4.75 26.44
N ARG A 265 -9.93 5.68 25.51
CA ARG A 265 -10.58 7.01 25.46
C ARG A 265 -11.72 7.09 24.44
N ARG A 266 -12.42 6.00 24.14
CA ARG A 266 -13.67 6.10 23.38
C ARG A 266 -14.66 6.92 24.18
N SER A 267 -14.63 8.25 23.98
CA SER A 267 -15.56 9.18 24.59
C SER A 267 -16.97 8.85 24.10
N ALA A 268 -17.90 8.72 25.01
CA ALA A 268 -19.32 8.59 24.67
C ALA A 268 -19.92 9.91 24.13
N HIS A 269 -19.15 10.98 24.13
CA HIS A 269 -19.55 12.32 23.70
C HIS A 269 -18.88 12.66 22.36
N ILE A 270 -19.68 12.67 21.29
CA ILE A 270 -19.36 13.37 20.05
C ILE A 270 -19.55 14.86 20.33
N GLU A 271 -18.61 15.70 19.89
CA GLU A 271 -18.70 17.15 20.05
C GLU A 271 -20.02 17.69 19.48
N GLU A 272 -20.73 18.50 20.28
CA GLU A 272 -21.97 19.13 19.84
C GLU A 272 -21.71 20.06 18.64
N GLY A 273 -22.51 19.92 17.58
CA GLY A 273 -22.34 20.68 16.33
C GLY A 273 -21.33 20.09 15.35
N LEU A 274 -20.63 18.99 15.68
CA LEU A 274 -19.82 18.26 14.71
C LEU A 274 -20.71 17.47 13.75
N VAL A 275 -20.55 17.71 12.44
CA VAL A 275 -21.35 17.07 11.39
C VAL A 275 -20.44 16.37 10.39
N CYS A 276 -20.75 15.12 10.03
CA CYS A 276 -20.16 14.49 8.86
C CYS A 276 -20.84 15.05 7.59
N VAL A 277 -20.17 15.97 6.90
CA VAL A 277 -20.71 16.64 5.73
C VAL A 277 -20.54 15.84 4.45
N LEU A 278 -19.62 14.89 4.44
CA LEU A 278 -19.39 13.99 3.32
C LEU A 278 -18.88 12.62 3.80
N ALA A 279 -19.72 11.60 3.67
CA ALA A 279 -19.32 10.21 3.94
C ALA A 279 -18.53 9.63 2.75
N ALA A 280 -17.37 10.21 2.47
CA ALA A 280 -16.55 9.89 1.28
C ALA A 280 -15.98 8.47 1.31
N GLY A 281 -15.74 7.91 2.50
CA GLY A 281 -15.09 6.61 2.66
C GLY A 281 -13.67 6.59 2.11
N ALA A 282 -12.97 7.72 2.16
CA ALA A 282 -11.61 7.88 1.66
C ALA A 282 -10.65 6.89 2.32
N ILE A 283 -9.73 6.31 1.55
CA ILE A 283 -8.69 5.46 2.12
C ILE A 283 -7.78 6.30 3.00
N VAL A 284 -7.32 7.44 2.50
CA VAL A 284 -6.63 8.48 3.26
C VAL A 284 -7.07 9.83 2.71
N GLY A 285 -8.13 10.40 3.29
CA GLY A 285 -8.57 11.75 2.98
C GLY A 285 -7.57 12.73 3.58
N GLU A 286 -7.03 13.68 2.78
CA GLU A 286 -5.93 14.55 3.17
C GLU A 286 -5.96 15.90 2.46
N GLY A 287 -5.02 16.77 2.88
CA GLY A 287 -4.71 18.05 2.26
C GLY A 287 -5.92 18.97 2.08
N PRO A 288 -6.81 19.12 3.09
CA PRO A 288 -7.97 19.98 2.93
C PRO A 288 -7.53 21.45 2.84
N VAL A 289 -8.02 22.15 1.81
CA VAL A 289 -7.77 23.57 1.62
C VAL A 289 -9.06 24.28 1.19
N TRP A 290 -9.36 25.41 1.82
CA TRP A 290 -10.50 26.22 1.43
C TRP A 290 -10.16 27.09 0.21
N ASN A 291 -10.78 26.79 -0.91
CA ASN A 291 -10.65 27.55 -2.14
C ASN A 291 -11.64 28.74 -2.10
N ARG A 292 -11.13 29.91 -1.77
CA ARG A 292 -11.97 31.14 -1.64
C ARG A 292 -12.57 31.60 -2.97
N ARG A 293 -11.96 31.22 -4.10
CA ARG A 293 -12.43 31.63 -5.44
C ARG A 293 -13.69 30.87 -5.85
N THR A 294 -13.76 29.59 -5.52
CA THR A 294 -14.87 28.71 -5.86
C THR A 294 -15.82 28.47 -4.69
N ALA A 295 -15.45 28.90 -3.47
CA ALA A 295 -16.13 28.62 -2.21
C ALA A 295 -16.30 27.10 -1.98
N THR A 296 -15.26 26.32 -2.32
CA THR A 296 -15.22 24.86 -2.14
C THR A 296 -14.11 24.45 -1.18
N LEU A 297 -14.28 23.27 -0.57
CA LEU A 297 -13.21 22.56 0.12
C LEU A 297 -12.55 21.64 -0.90
N ASP A 298 -11.32 21.97 -1.29
CA ASP A 298 -10.51 21.08 -2.12
C ASP A 298 -9.76 20.10 -1.21
N TRP A 299 -9.69 18.81 -1.59
CA TRP A 299 -9.08 17.75 -0.80
C TRP A 299 -8.67 16.57 -1.67
N VAL A 300 -7.89 15.62 -1.14
CA VAL A 300 -7.40 14.44 -1.87
C VAL A 300 -7.69 13.13 -1.14
N ASP A 301 -7.84 12.01 -1.88
CA ASP A 301 -7.61 10.68 -1.34
C ASP A 301 -6.24 10.19 -1.84
N VAL A 302 -5.27 10.18 -0.94
CA VAL A 302 -3.88 9.88 -1.28
C VAL A 302 -3.71 8.46 -1.82
N LEU A 303 -4.38 7.47 -1.18
CA LEU A 303 -4.17 6.05 -1.48
C LEU A 303 -5.20 5.46 -2.46
N ALA A 304 -6.27 6.18 -2.77
CA ALA A 304 -7.10 5.99 -3.96
C ALA A 304 -6.93 7.23 -4.86
N PRO A 305 -5.78 7.39 -5.54
CA PRO A 305 -5.30 8.65 -6.06
C PRO A 305 -6.39 9.46 -6.75
N SER A 306 -6.91 10.48 -6.07
CA SER A 306 -8.00 11.31 -6.57
C SER A 306 -7.98 12.70 -5.93
N VAL A 307 -8.45 13.69 -6.68
CA VAL A 307 -8.62 15.07 -6.25
C VAL A 307 -10.10 15.42 -6.21
N HIS A 308 -10.50 16.18 -5.21
CA HIS A 308 -11.90 16.45 -4.93
C HIS A 308 -12.13 17.93 -4.61
N ALA A 309 -13.33 18.44 -4.96
CA ALA A 309 -13.86 19.71 -4.52
C ALA A 309 -15.25 19.50 -3.94
N TYR A 310 -15.41 19.75 -2.65
CA TYR A 310 -16.68 19.70 -1.95
C TYR A 310 -17.29 21.10 -1.84
N ASP A 311 -18.49 21.26 -2.35
CA ASP A 311 -19.28 22.49 -2.26
C ASP A 311 -20.25 22.40 -1.07
N PRO A 312 -20.01 23.14 0.03
CA PRO A 312 -20.88 23.07 1.21
C PRO A 312 -22.26 23.69 0.98
N ALA A 313 -22.42 24.58 -0.02
CA ALA A 313 -23.73 25.20 -0.30
C ALA A 313 -24.70 24.20 -0.94
N THR A 314 -24.19 23.26 -1.72
CA THR A 314 -25.01 22.25 -2.41
C THR A 314 -24.86 20.83 -1.83
N GLY A 315 -23.87 20.59 -0.96
CA GLY A 315 -23.49 19.28 -0.46
C GLY A 315 -22.83 18.38 -1.52
N ARG A 316 -22.52 18.91 -2.71
CA ARG A 316 -21.97 18.14 -3.83
C ARG A 316 -20.44 18.02 -3.72
N ASN A 317 -19.93 16.79 -3.88
CA ASN A 317 -18.51 16.54 -4.04
C ASN A 317 -18.22 16.15 -5.50
N THR A 318 -17.29 16.87 -6.13
CA THR A 318 -16.81 16.57 -7.47
C THR A 318 -15.42 15.97 -7.36
N GLY A 319 -15.24 14.70 -7.78
CA GLY A 319 -13.96 14.00 -7.73
C GLY A 319 -13.43 13.66 -9.13
N ARG A 320 -12.10 13.58 -9.25
CA ARG A 320 -11.38 13.09 -10.43
C ARG A 320 -10.25 12.17 -9.99
N GLN A 321 -10.15 11.03 -10.68
CA GLN A 321 -9.01 10.13 -10.53
C GLN A 321 -7.74 10.81 -11.03
N ALA A 322 -6.66 10.60 -10.32
CA ALA A 322 -5.33 11.05 -10.71
C ALA A 322 -4.47 9.86 -11.18
N PRO A 323 -3.55 10.04 -12.12
CA PRO A 323 -2.74 8.95 -12.67
C PRO A 323 -1.69 8.41 -11.68
N ARG A 324 -1.44 9.12 -10.58
CA ARG A 324 -0.48 8.75 -9.52
C ARG A 324 -0.88 9.34 -8.18
N LEU A 325 -0.13 9.01 -7.12
CA LEU A 325 -0.37 9.55 -5.78
C LEU A 325 -0.35 11.08 -5.80
N VAL A 326 -1.41 11.67 -5.27
CA VAL A 326 -1.53 13.10 -5.00
C VAL A 326 -1.72 13.25 -3.49
N SER A 327 -0.87 14.03 -2.85
CA SER A 327 -0.88 14.19 -1.39
C SER A 327 -1.44 15.53 -0.93
N ALA A 328 -1.40 16.53 -1.79
CA ALA A 328 -2.05 17.82 -1.56
C ALA A 328 -2.43 18.48 -2.89
N VAL A 329 -3.48 19.28 -2.87
CA VAL A 329 -3.93 20.13 -3.97
C VAL A 329 -4.07 21.56 -3.47
N LEU A 330 -3.52 22.53 -4.19
CA LEU A 330 -3.55 23.93 -3.78
C LEU A 330 -4.03 24.81 -4.94
N PRO A 331 -4.87 25.82 -4.66
CA PRO A 331 -5.20 26.85 -5.64
C PRO A 331 -3.94 27.63 -6.07
N ALA A 332 -3.88 28.02 -7.33
CA ALA A 332 -2.77 28.82 -7.88
C ALA A 332 -3.24 30.18 -8.36
N GLU A 333 -2.37 31.19 -8.27
CA GLU A 333 -2.61 32.53 -8.75
C GLU A 333 -3.00 32.53 -10.24
N GLY A 334 -3.92 33.39 -10.61
CA GLY A 334 -4.46 33.44 -11.97
C GLY A 334 -5.48 32.34 -12.29
N GLY A 335 -5.77 31.43 -11.33
CA GLY A 335 -6.70 30.31 -11.47
C GLY A 335 -6.01 28.98 -11.79
N GLY A 336 -6.75 27.87 -11.60
CA GLY A 336 -6.23 26.51 -11.69
C GLY A 336 -5.64 26.02 -10.37
N HIS A 337 -4.97 24.87 -10.43
CA HIS A 337 -4.42 24.21 -9.25
C HIS A 337 -3.00 23.71 -9.52
N VAL A 338 -2.25 23.53 -8.44
CA VAL A 338 -1.04 22.72 -8.40
C VAL A 338 -1.24 21.57 -7.42
N ALA A 339 -0.51 20.50 -7.62
CA ALA A 339 -0.57 19.30 -6.77
C ALA A 339 0.83 18.88 -6.33
N MET A 340 0.95 18.43 -5.09
CA MET A 340 2.11 17.69 -4.61
C MET A 340 1.87 16.21 -4.81
N THR A 341 2.83 15.56 -5.42
CA THR A 341 2.72 14.16 -5.86
C THR A 341 3.93 13.33 -5.43
N GLN A 342 3.96 12.06 -5.82
CA GLN A 342 5.18 11.27 -5.70
C GLN A 342 6.33 11.83 -6.56
N GLN A 343 6.03 12.58 -7.61
CA GLN A 343 7.00 13.14 -8.55
C GLN A 343 7.16 14.67 -8.41
N GLY A 344 6.99 15.17 -7.19
CA GLY A 344 7.17 16.59 -6.90
C GLY A 344 5.94 17.45 -7.17
N LEU A 345 6.21 18.69 -7.57
CA LEU A 345 5.21 19.69 -7.90
C LEU A 345 4.72 19.53 -9.34
N GLU A 346 3.41 19.44 -9.53
CA GLU A 346 2.77 19.32 -10.84
C GLU A 346 1.63 20.31 -11.00
N ALA A 347 1.41 20.80 -12.23
CA ALA A 347 0.19 21.52 -12.56
C ALA A 347 -0.96 20.54 -12.69
N LEU A 348 -2.12 20.88 -12.10
CA LEU A 348 -3.31 20.04 -12.13
C LEU A 348 -4.40 20.69 -12.98
N ASP A 349 -4.82 19.99 -14.05
CA ASP A 349 -6.12 20.22 -14.66
C ASP A 349 -7.19 19.45 -13.87
N PHE A 350 -7.87 20.17 -12.99
CA PHE A 350 -8.88 19.57 -12.11
C PHE A 350 -10.06 18.98 -12.91
N SER A 351 -10.39 19.54 -14.08
CA SER A 351 -11.53 19.06 -14.88
C SER A 351 -11.27 17.68 -15.49
N ALA A 352 -10.04 17.40 -15.88
CA ALA A 352 -9.60 16.17 -16.49
C ALA A 352 -8.90 15.19 -15.50
N GLY A 353 -8.48 15.66 -14.33
CA GLY A 353 -7.62 14.90 -13.41
C GLY A 353 -6.19 14.71 -13.95
N MET A 354 -5.78 15.53 -14.91
CA MET A 354 -4.47 15.42 -15.56
C MET A 354 -3.40 16.20 -14.79
N LEU A 355 -2.24 15.56 -14.64
CA LEU A 355 -1.05 16.12 -14.00
C LEU A 355 0.03 16.39 -15.04
N THR A 356 0.62 17.58 -14.97
CA THR A 356 1.75 17.99 -15.82
C THR A 356 2.94 18.34 -14.92
N PRO A 357 4.07 17.63 -15.04
CA PRO A 357 5.25 17.88 -14.21
C PRO A 357 5.76 19.34 -14.32
N LEU A 358 6.12 19.93 -13.19
CA LEU A 358 6.74 21.24 -13.08
C LEU A 358 8.15 21.12 -12.50
N LEU A 359 8.28 20.58 -11.26
CA LEU A 359 9.55 20.51 -10.56
C LEU A 359 9.57 19.33 -9.59
N ASP A 360 10.57 18.45 -9.71
CA ASP A 360 10.84 17.38 -8.77
C ASP A 360 12.26 17.51 -8.17
N PRO A 361 12.40 18.05 -6.95
CA PRO A 361 13.70 18.16 -6.30
C PRO A 361 14.21 16.79 -5.78
N GLU A 362 13.35 15.76 -5.69
CA GLU A 362 13.69 14.41 -5.23
C GLU A 362 13.68 13.34 -6.34
N ALA A 363 13.82 13.73 -7.62
CA ALA A 363 13.88 12.78 -8.73
C ALA A 363 14.96 11.67 -8.56
N HIS A 364 15.97 11.94 -7.73
CA HIS A 364 17.03 10.99 -7.36
C HIS A 364 16.65 10.05 -6.21
N LEU A 365 15.47 10.23 -5.57
CA LEU A 365 14.95 9.44 -4.45
C LEU A 365 13.60 8.79 -4.82
N PRO A 366 13.55 7.82 -5.75
CA PRO A 366 12.29 7.23 -6.24
C PRO A 366 11.50 6.47 -5.14
N GLY A 367 12.12 6.19 -4.00
CA GLY A 367 11.50 5.62 -2.82
C GLY A 367 10.77 6.62 -1.93
N ASN A 368 10.79 7.91 -2.28
CA ASN A 368 10.09 8.97 -1.55
C ASN A 368 8.83 9.43 -2.29
N ARG A 369 8.01 10.18 -1.57
CA ARG A 369 6.89 10.99 -2.08
C ARG A 369 6.78 12.26 -1.26
N PHE A 370 6.19 13.28 -1.82
CA PHE A 370 5.72 14.41 -1.03
C PHE A 370 4.47 14.04 -0.23
N ASN A 371 4.24 14.76 0.87
CA ASN A 371 3.08 14.55 1.74
C ASN A 371 2.31 15.87 1.90
N ASP A 372 2.15 16.40 3.09
CA ASP A 372 1.38 17.63 3.30
C ASP A 372 2.05 18.86 2.68
N ALA A 373 1.24 19.83 2.27
CA ALA A 373 1.71 21.06 1.66
C ALA A 373 0.80 22.25 1.95
N LYS A 374 1.40 23.43 2.09
CA LYS A 374 0.69 24.70 2.28
C LYS A 374 1.51 25.87 1.71
N CYS A 375 0.85 26.95 1.31
CA CYS A 375 1.53 28.18 0.89
C CYS A 375 1.69 29.14 2.07
N ASP A 376 2.88 29.77 2.17
CA ASP A 376 3.05 30.91 3.07
C ASP A 376 2.38 32.17 2.49
N ARG A 377 2.31 33.25 3.25
CA ARG A 377 1.59 34.48 2.81
C ARG A 377 2.25 35.22 1.65
N ARG A 378 3.45 34.82 1.22
CA ARG A 378 4.10 35.28 -0.01
C ARG A 378 3.81 34.37 -1.21
N GLY A 379 2.97 33.34 -1.05
CA GLY A 379 2.61 32.42 -2.12
C GLY A 379 3.65 31.34 -2.42
N ARG A 380 4.73 31.24 -1.61
CA ARG A 380 5.71 30.14 -1.75
C ARG A 380 5.11 28.87 -1.16
N LEU A 381 5.18 27.78 -1.92
CA LEU A 381 4.67 26.48 -1.47
C LEU A 381 5.73 25.79 -0.62
N TRP A 382 5.30 25.26 0.51
CA TRP A 382 6.09 24.44 1.40
C TRP A 382 5.51 23.03 1.44
N SER A 383 6.38 22.03 1.35
CA SER A 383 5.96 20.63 1.42
C SER A 383 7.05 19.77 2.01
N GLY A 384 6.64 18.81 2.84
CA GLY A 384 7.52 17.78 3.34
C GLY A 384 7.48 16.53 2.48
N SER A 385 8.62 15.88 2.28
CA SER A 385 8.70 14.55 1.70
C SER A 385 8.84 13.46 2.77
N MET A 386 8.63 12.21 2.37
CA MET A 386 8.77 11.04 3.24
C MET A 386 9.02 9.79 2.40
N SER A 387 9.55 8.72 3.01
CA SER A 387 9.58 7.43 2.33
C SER A 387 8.17 6.93 2.03
N LEU A 388 7.98 6.27 0.88
CA LEU A 388 6.66 5.78 0.41
C LEU A 388 5.94 4.90 1.46
N ASP A 389 6.67 4.13 2.25
CA ASP A 389 6.14 3.22 3.26
C ASP A 389 6.28 3.74 4.70
N ALA A 390 6.72 4.98 4.86
CA ALA A 390 6.97 5.61 6.15
C ALA A 390 8.00 4.85 7.04
N SER A 391 8.87 4.03 6.45
CA SER A 391 9.79 3.16 7.21
C SER A 391 11.12 3.82 7.55
N MET A 392 11.56 4.81 6.77
CA MET A 392 12.88 5.42 6.86
C MET A 392 12.80 6.95 7.00
N PRO A 393 13.69 7.59 7.76
CA PRO A 393 13.72 9.04 7.91
C PRO A 393 14.45 9.71 6.72
N THR A 394 13.97 9.46 5.51
CA THR A 394 14.54 10.01 4.26
C THR A 394 13.88 11.30 3.81
N GLY A 395 12.84 11.75 4.54
CA GLY A 395 12.08 12.93 4.21
C GLY A 395 12.83 14.22 4.46
N SER A 396 12.53 15.22 3.65
CA SER A 396 13.03 16.60 3.75
C SER A 396 11.88 17.59 3.64
N LEU A 397 12.07 18.77 4.21
CA LEU A 397 11.17 19.91 4.06
C LEU A 397 11.69 20.80 2.95
N TYR A 398 10.85 21.07 1.96
CA TYR A 398 11.17 21.94 0.82
C TYR A 398 10.31 23.19 0.82
N ARG A 399 10.93 24.30 0.34
CA ARG A 399 10.24 25.52 -0.04
C ARG A 399 10.36 25.69 -1.57
N PHE A 400 9.25 25.71 -2.26
CA PHE A 400 9.14 26.03 -3.68
C PHE A 400 8.84 27.52 -3.81
N ASN A 401 9.78 28.28 -4.35
CA ASN A 401 9.61 29.72 -4.53
C ASN A 401 8.66 30.02 -5.71
N ASP A 402 8.72 29.18 -6.73
CA ASP A 402 7.91 29.17 -7.93
C ASP A 402 7.89 27.77 -8.55
N ALA A 403 7.32 27.63 -9.74
CA ALA A 403 7.23 26.37 -10.47
C ALA A 403 8.60 25.83 -10.99
N ARG A 404 9.72 26.53 -10.76
CA ARG A 404 11.04 26.21 -11.35
C ARG A 404 12.14 26.10 -10.29
N SER A 405 11.89 26.56 -9.07
CA SER A 405 12.91 26.59 -8.03
C SER A 405 12.39 26.08 -6.69
N ALA A 406 13.13 25.16 -6.10
CA ALA A 406 12.91 24.67 -4.76
C ALA A 406 14.21 24.66 -3.96
N LYS A 407 14.09 24.86 -2.66
CA LYS A 407 15.19 24.79 -1.71
C LYS A 407 14.85 23.80 -0.59
N ALA A 408 15.76 22.87 -0.31
CA ALA A 408 15.68 22.05 0.89
C ALA A 408 15.96 22.93 2.11
N MET A 409 15.06 22.94 3.06
CA MET A 409 15.09 23.79 4.25
C MET A 409 15.52 23.02 5.50
N ASP A 410 15.11 21.75 5.61
CA ASP A 410 15.49 20.84 6.70
C ASP A 410 15.28 19.39 6.25
N GLY A 411 15.73 18.39 7.04
CA GLY A 411 15.63 16.99 6.65
C GLY A 411 15.71 16.01 7.82
N GLY A 412 15.71 14.71 7.47
CA GLY A 412 15.73 13.62 8.45
C GLY A 412 14.37 13.34 9.05
N PHE A 413 13.29 13.66 8.33
CA PHE A 413 11.92 13.38 8.74
C PHE A 413 11.49 11.98 8.29
N GLN A 414 10.73 11.29 9.14
CA GLN A 414 10.20 9.98 8.81
C GLN A 414 8.80 10.08 8.19
N VAL A 415 7.91 10.89 8.77
CA VAL A 415 6.56 11.13 8.26
C VAL A 415 6.27 12.64 8.37
N SER A 416 6.67 13.36 7.33
CA SER A 416 6.39 14.79 7.18
C SER A 416 4.89 15.03 7.05
N ASN A 417 4.35 15.91 7.89
CA ASN A 417 2.93 16.20 7.93
C ASN A 417 2.66 17.68 8.26
N GLY A 418 1.51 18.00 8.80
CA GLY A 418 0.96 19.30 9.07
C GLY A 418 1.95 20.44 9.18
N LEU A 419 1.68 21.54 8.48
CA LEU A 419 2.50 22.75 8.48
C LEU A 419 1.64 24.00 8.41
N ASP A 420 2.03 25.04 9.17
CA ASP A 420 1.38 26.36 9.14
C ASP A 420 2.25 27.42 9.85
N TRP A 421 1.82 28.65 9.80
CA TRP A 421 2.53 29.81 10.37
C TRP A 421 1.68 30.53 11.42
N SER A 422 2.36 31.11 12.39
CA SER A 422 1.72 32.05 13.32
C SER A 422 1.16 33.27 12.59
N PRO A 423 0.12 33.96 13.15
CA PRO A 423 -0.49 35.11 12.49
C PRO A 423 0.45 36.29 12.25
N ASP A 424 1.53 36.39 13.02
CA ASP A 424 2.56 37.43 12.89
C ASP A 424 3.72 37.04 11.95
N ASP A 425 3.63 35.87 11.28
CA ASP A 425 4.63 35.35 10.36
C ASP A 425 6.06 35.16 10.98
N ARG A 426 6.14 34.91 12.28
CA ARG A 426 7.43 34.74 12.97
C ARG A 426 7.72 33.31 13.38
N THR A 427 6.70 32.47 13.44
CA THR A 427 6.85 31.05 13.81
C THR A 427 6.28 30.17 12.71
N PHE A 428 7.06 29.20 12.27
CA PHE A 428 6.63 28.13 11.38
C PHE A 428 6.50 26.84 12.20
N TYR A 429 5.38 26.16 12.09
CA TYR A 429 5.13 24.86 12.71
C TYR A 429 5.21 23.75 11.66
N PHE A 430 5.80 22.62 12.04
CA PHE A 430 5.96 21.46 11.17
C PHE A 430 5.90 20.15 11.96
N THR A 431 5.18 19.15 11.45
CA THR A 431 4.93 17.87 12.10
C THR A 431 5.80 16.75 11.55
N ASP A 432 6.43 15.95 12.43
CA ASP A 432 6.84 14.57 12.13
C ASP A 432 5.98 13.59 12.93
N SER A 433 5.02 12.97 12.24
CA SER A 433 4.06 12.07 12.88
C SER A 433 4.69 10.80 13.46
N ALA A 434 5.77 10.30 12.85
CA ALA A 434 6.45 9.11 13.34
C ALA A 434 7.18 9.37 14.67
N LEU A 435 7.75 10.57 14.83
CA LEU A 435 8.37 11.02 16.07
C LEU A 435 7.35 11.48 17.11
N GLY A 436 6.06 11.59 16.75
CA GLY A 436 5.03 12.15 17.61
C GLY A 436 5.32 13.60 17.99
N THR A 437 5.96 14.38 17.12
CA THR A 437 6.49 15.71 17.46
C THR A 437 6.03 16.75 16.47
N VAL A 438 5.50 17.86 16.98
CA VAL A 438 5.37 19.11 16.24
C VAL A 438 6.55 20.00 16.58
N PHE A 439 7.27 20.44 15.57
CA PHE A 439 8.38 21.38 15.70
C PHE A 439 7.91 22.81 15.47
N ALA A 440 8.59 23.77 16.08
CA ALA A 440 8.51 25.18 15.77
C ALA A 440 9.89 25.67 15.29
N TYR A 441 9.85 26.58 14.33
CA TYR A 441 11.02 27.29 13.81
C TYR A 441 10.80 28.79 13.91
N ASP A 442 11.86 29.56 14.05
CA ASP A 442 11.82 30.99 13.78
C ASP A 442 11.71 31.18 12.26
N PHE A 443 10.79 32.00 11.83
CA PHE A 443 10.46 32.22 10.42
C PHE A 443 10.63 33.69 10.04
N ASP A 444 11.24 33.94 8.91
CA ASP A 444 11.30 35.26 8.27
C ASP A 444 10.48 35.25 6.97
N ILE A 445 9.35 35.92 6.99
CA ILE A 445 8.43 35.99 5.84
C ILE A 445 9.06 36.65 4.61
N GLU A 446 10.00 37.58 4.77
CA GLU A 446 10.59 38.27 3.63
C GLU A 446 11.52 37.34 2.84
N SER A 447 12.45 36.69 3.53
CA SER A 447 13.38 35.75 2.90
C SER A 447 12.83 34.35 2.72
N GLY A 448 11.83 33.95 3.52
CA GLY A 448 11.34 32.59 3.63
C GLY A 448 12.35 31.65 4.28
N GLU A 449 13.29 32.14 5.09
CA GLU A 449 14.23 31.30 5.81
C GLU A 449 13.64 30.85 7.15
N ILE A 450 14.04 29.64 7.55
CA ILE A 450 13.72 29.06 8.87
C ILE A 450 14.99 28.82 9.66
N SER A 451 14.91 28.95 10.97
CA SER A 451 16.02 28.69 11.88
C SER A 451 15.53 28.21 13.25
N ASN A 452 16.44 27.86 14.13
CA ASN A 452 16.15 27.54 15.53
C ASN A 452 15.07 26.46 15.70
N ARG A 453 15.22 25.30 14.99
CA ARG A 453 14.34 24.13 15.15
C ARG A 453 14.26 23.69 16.60
N ARG A 454 13.05 23.63 17.15
CA ARG A 454 12.77 23.21 18.51
C ARG A 454 11.46 22.43 18.60
N PRO A 455 11.32 21.46 19.52
CA PRO A 455 10.02 20.85 19.77
C PRO A 455 9.03 21.89 20.31
N PHE A 456 7.84 21.96 19.70
CA PHE A 456 6.69 22.71 20.23
C PHE A 456 5.81 21.78 21.07
N LEU A 457 5.43 20.61 20.52
CA LEU A 457 4.65 19.58 21.22
C LEU A 457 5.26 18.21 21.02
N ARG A 458 5.13 17.36 22.04
CA ARG A 458 5.47 15.93 21.98
C ARG A 458 4.29 15.11 22.48
N PHE A 459 3.85 14.16 21.65
CA PHE A 459 2.74 13.28 21.94
C PHE A 459 3.25 11.93 22.44
N ALA A 460 2.63 11.42 23.50
CA ALA A 460 2.86 10.05 23.95
C ALA A 460 2.26 9.07 22.93
N PRO A 461 2.78 7.84 22.82
CA PRO A 461 2.32 6.87 21.83
C PRO A 461 0.81 6.53 21.91
N ASP A 462 0.21 6.63 23.09
CA ASP A 462 -1.20 6.38 23.38
C ASP A 462 -2.11 7.61 23.17
N ALA A 463 -1.52 8.78 22.94
CA ALA A 463 -2.26 10.01 22.74
C ALA A 463 -2.80 10.19 21.31
N GLY A 464 -2.40 9.31 20.39
CA GLY A 464 -2.54 9.50 18.95
C GLY A 464 -1.30 10.21 18.38
N ARG A 465 -1.11 10.10 17.06
CA ARG A 465 0.02 10.73 16.37
C ARG A 465 -0.42 12.06 15.75
N PRO A 466 0.34 13.14 15.97
CA PRO A 466 0.04 14.41 15.32
C PRO A 466 0.15 14.24 13.80
N ASP A 467 -0.82 14.78 13.07
CA ASP A 467 -0.94 14.65 11.63
C ASP A 467 -1.08 16.05 10.99
N GLY A 468 -2.04 16.32 10.13
CA GLY A 468 -2.27 17.63 9.58
C GLY A 468 -2.63 18.68 10.63
N LEU A 469 -2.23 19.94 10.43
CA LEU A 469 -2.48 21.03 11.35
C LEU A 469 -2.89 22.33 10.64
N SER A 470 -3.57 23.20 11.41
CA SER A 470 -3.86 24.58 11.00
C SER A 470 -3.76 25.53 12.18
N VAL A 471 -3.34 26.77 11.92
CA VAL A 471 -3.24 27.84 12.92
C VAL A 471 -4.40 28.82 12.76
N ASP A 472 -5.10 29.14 13.84
CA ASP A 472 -6.17 30.13 13.83
C ASP A 472 -5.67 31.58 13.95
N SER A 473 -6.59 32.54 13.86
CA SER A 473 -6.24 33.98 13.89
C SER A 473 -5.72 34.47 15.24
N GLU A 474 -5.90 33.71 16.32
CA GLU A 474 -5.35 33.98 17.64
C GLU A 474 -3.99 33.29 17.86
N GLY A 475 -3.49 32.52 16.88
CA GLY A 475 -2.23 31.82 16.93
C GLY A 475 -2.28 30.44 17.59
N TYR A 476 -3.48 29.93 17.91
CA TYR A 476 -3.63 28.57 18.41
C TYR A 476 -3.48 27.56 17.29
N VAL A 477 -2.84 26.43 17.62
CA VAL A 477 -2.55 25.36 16.67
C VAL A 477 -3.55 24.22 16.82
N TRP A 478 -4.34 23.98 15.77
CA TRP A 478 -5.26 22.86 15.68
C TRP A 478 -4.58 21.68 15.02
N ILE A 479 -4.60 20.49 15.62
CA ILE A 479 -3.86 19.32 15.20
C ILE A 479 -4.79 18.12 15.15
N ALA A 480 -4.87 17.47 13.98
CA ALA A 480 -5.52 16.18 13.86
C ALA A 480 -4.63 15.09 14.49
N LEU A 481 -5.24 14.19 15.26
CA LEU A 481 -4.53 13.14 15.97
C LEU A 481 -4.90 11.77 15.40
N TRP A 482 -4.05 11.25 14.52
CA TRP A 482 -4.20 9.91 13.93
C TRP A 482 -4.20 8.82 15.00
N ASP A 483 -5.16 7.90 14.97
CA ASP A 483 -5.50 6.92 16.00
C ASP A 483 -5.87 7.56 17.36
N GLY A 484 -6.05 8.88 17.39
CA GLY A 484 -6.38 9.67 18.59
C GLY A 484 -7.86 10.00 18.75
N TRP A 485 -8.74 9.75 17.75
CA TRP A 485 -10.17 10.01 17.76
C TRP A 485 -10.56 11.48 17.98
N ARG A 486 -9.65 12.43 17.75
CA ARG A 486 -9.89 13.85 18.02
C ARG A 486 -9.02 14.78 17.21
N VAL A 487 -9.45 16.02 17.14
CA VAL A 487 -8.63 17.19 16.83
C VAL A 487 -8.42 17.98 18.12
N ALA A 488 -7.21 18.46 18.37
CA ALA A 488 -6.89 19.20 19.59
C ALA A 488 -6.35 20.60 19.25
N ARG A 489 -6.76 21.61 20.02
CA ARG A 489 -6.33 23.01 19.93
C ARG A 489 -5.33 23.32 21.02
N TYR A 490 -4.19 23.84 20.66
CA TYR A 490 -3.09 24.19 21.59
C TYR A 490 -2.76 25.67 21.49
N ALA A 491 -2.59 26.32 22.64
CA ALA A 491 -2.12 27.70 22.73
C ALA A 491 -0.68 27.85 22.18
N PRO A 492 -0.24 29.07 21.80
CA PRO A 492 1.12 29.30 21.31
C PRO A 492 2.24 28.89 22.28
N ASP A 493 1.95 28.76 23.56
CA ASP A 493 2.85 28.26 24.61
C ASP A 493 2.85 26.73 24.75
N GLY A 494 2.05 26.01 23.95
CA GLY A 494 1.92 24.54 23.96
C GLY A 494 0.90 24.00 24.96
N ARG A 495 0.19 24.84 25.71
CA ARG A 495 -0.88 24.41 26.64
C ARG A 495 -2.09 23.95 25.84
N LEU A 496 -2.64 22.76 26.17
CA LEU A 496 -3.90 22.27 25.63
C LEU A 496 -5.04 23.23 26.00
N ASP A 497 -5.80 23.67 25.01
CA ASP A 497 -6.94 24.56 25.15
C ASP A 497 -8.27 23.83 25.00
N ARG A 498 -8.42 23.04 23.93
CA ARG A 498 -9.66 22.31 23.62
C ARG A 498 -9.36 20.99 22.91
N GLU A 499 -10.18 19.97 23.15
CA GLU A 499 -10.24 18.74 22.37
C GLU A 499 -11.62 18.64 21.72
N VAL A 500 -11.66 18.18 20.47
CA VAL A 500 -12.86 17.91 19.67
C VAL A 500 -12.88 16.44 19.36
N ASP A 501 -13.71 15.67 20.04
CA ASP A 501 -13.84 14.23 19.82
C ASP A 501 -14.58 13.93 18.51
N LEU A 502 -14.04 12.99 17.71
CA LEU A 502 -14.63 12.54 16.46
C LEU A 502 -15.15 11.10 16.56
N PRO A 503 -16.18 10.74 15.77
CA PRO A 503 -16.72 9.37 15.70
C PRO A 503 -15.84 8.43 14.87
N VAL A 504 -14.59 8.81 14.59
CA VAL A 504 -13.63 8.06 13.74
C VAL A 504 -12.24 8.06 14.37
N PRO A 505 -11.49 6.93 14.27
CA PRO A 505 -10.19 6.79 14.92
C PRO A 505 -9.11 7.69 14.33
N ARG A 506 -9.21 8.03 13.04
CA ARG A 506 -8.13 8.63 12.26
C ARG A 506 -8.53 9.93 11.59
N PRO A 507 -8.77 11.02 12.34
CA PRO A 507 -8.69 12.33 11.74
C PRO A 507 -7.26 12.52 11.21
N SER A 508 -7.15 13.01 9.98
CA SER A 508 -5.87 13.10 9.25
C SER A 508 -5.40 14.55 9.12
N SER A 509 -6.30 15.48 8.79
CA SER A 509 -5.94 16.88 8.66
C SER A 509 -7.12 17.79 8.97
N CYS A 510 -6.87 19.10 9.08
CA CYS A 510 -7.92 20.10 9.26
C CYS A 510 -7.58 21.42 8.56
N CYS A 511 -8.61 22.15 8.15
CA CYS A 511 -8.47 23.52 7.66
C CYS A 511 -9.70 24.35 8.00
N PHE A 512 -9.54 25.68 7.98
CA PHE A 512 -10.65 26.61 8.14
C PHE A 512 -11.23 26.99 6.78
N GLY A 513 -12.56 27.07 6.72
CA GLY A 513 -13.29 27.45 5.52
C GLY A 513 -14.58 28.20 5.84
N GLY A 514 -15.39 28.39 4.80
CA GLY A 514 -16.57 29.25 4.87
C GLY A 514 -16.22 30.73 4.58
N PRO A 515 -17.24 31.57 4.38
CA PRO A 515 -17.03 32.99 4.04
C PRO A 515 -16.33 33.79 5.14
N ASP A 516 -16.52 33.39 6.39
CA ASP A 516 -15.96 34.02 7.60
C ASP A 516 -14.79 33.22 8.21
N LEU A 517 -14.39 32.10 7.59
CA LEU A 517 -13.36 31.17 8.07
C LEU A 517 -13.65 30.60 9.48
N LYS A 518 -14.90 30.51 9.88
CA LYS A 518 -15.35 29.95 11.17
C LYS A 518 -15.86 28.53 11.07
N THR A 519 -15.66 27.86 9.96
CA THR A 519 -15.94 26.43 9.82
C THR A 519 -14.64 25.66 9.79
N LEU A 520 -14.39 24.83 10.81
CA LEU A 520 -13.28 23.88 10.82
C LEU A 520 -13.71 22.64 10.05
N TYR A 521 -13.09 22.38 8.90
CA TYR A 521 -13.22 21.12 8.16
C TYR A 521 -12.16 20.16 8.60
N ILE A 522 -12.52 18.88 8.75
CA ILE A 522 -11.62 17.81 9.22
C ILE A 522 -11.74 16.63 8.26
N THR A 523 -10.63 16.22 7.68
CA THR A 523 -10.54 14.99 6.89
C THR A 523 -10.23 13.79 7.77
N SER A 524 -10.53 12.59 7.28
CA SER A 524 -10.23 11.36 8.00
C SER A 524 -9.87 10.20 7.08
N ALA A 525 -9.31 9.14 7.66
CA ALA A 525 -8.83 7.98 6.93
C ALA A 525 -9.46 6.68 7.42
N ARG A 526 -9.59 5.69 6.50
CA ARG A 526 -10.02 4.32 6.81
C ARG A 526 -8.97 3.26 6.49
N VAL A 527 -7.78 3.67 6.05
CA VAL A 527 -6.69 2.76 5.71
C VAL A 527 -6.41 1.79 6.85
N ARG A 528 -6.23 0.49 6.54
CA ARG A 528 -5.94 -0.60 7.50
C ARG A 528 -6.94 -0.74 8.67
N LEU A 529 -8.11 -0.12 8.64
CA LEU A 529 -9.16 -0.45 9.58
C LEU A 529 -9.77 -1.80 9.19
N SER A 530 -10.02 -2.66 10.17
CA SER A 530 -10.72 -3.94 9.95
C SER A 530 -12.21 -3.70 9.68
N GLY A 531 -12.92 -4.70 9.12
CA GLY A 531 -14.37 -4.63 8.94
C GLY A 531 -15.07 -4.31 10.25
N LYS A 532 -14.71 -4.98 11.35
CA LYS A 532 -15.25 -4.68 12.67
C LYS A 532 -14.99 -3.24 13.11
N ALA A 533 -13.79 -2.71 12.88
CA ALA A 533 -13.47 -1.32 13.20
C ALA A 533 -14.29 -0.33 12.35
N LEU A 534 -14.60 -0.70 11.09
CA LEU A 534 -15.47 0.10 10.21
C LEU A 534 -16.95 0.00 10.60
N GLU A 535 -17.42 -1.14 11.10
CA GLU A 535 -18.75 -1.29 11.69
C GLU A 535 -18.90 -0.40 12.95
N GLU A 536 -17.84 -0.32 13.76
CA GLU A 536 -17.81 0.51 14.97
C GLU A 536 -17.61 2.01 14.66
N ALA A 537 -16.95 2.34 13.54
CA ALA A 537 -16.70 3.72 13.08
C ALA A 537 -17.04 3.86 11.58
N PRO A 538 -18.33 3.76 11.20
CA PRO A 538 -18.77 3.69 9.80
C PRO A 538 -18.48 4.96 9.00
N LEU A 539 -18.27 6.09 9.66
CA LEU A 539 -17.94 7.37 9.03
C LEU A 539 -16.44 7.56 8.75
N SER A 540 -15.60 6.54 9.02
CA SER A 540 -14.16 6.60 8.74
C SER A 540 -13.87 6.87 7.24
N GLY A 541 -12.96 7.80 6.97
CA GLY A 541 -12.70 8.32 5.62
C GLY A 541 -13.71 9.39 5.19
N GLY A 542 -14.55 9.87 6.10
CA GLY A 542 -15.45 10.99 5.90
C GLY A 542 -14.78 12.34 6.12
N ILE A 543 -15.49 13.40 5.70
CA ILE A 543 -15.15 14.79 5.99
C ILE A 543 -16.16 15.33 6.99
N PHE A 544 -15.66 15.99 8.02
CA PHE A 544 -16.46 16.57 9.08
C PHE A 544 -16.33 18.09 9.05
N SER A 545 -17.34 18.78 9.57
CA SER A 545 -17.31 20.22 9.83
C SER A 545 -17.76 20.53 11.25
N LEU A 546 -17.16 21.56 11.82
CA LEU A 546 -17.51 22.10 13.14
C LEU A 546 -17.49 23.64 13.06
N ALA A 547 -18.53 24.29 13.53
CA ALA A 547 -18.52 25.73 13.71
C ALA A 547 -17.64 26.10 14.91
N VAL A 548 -16.77 27.09 14.73
CA VAL A 548 -15.86 27.58 15.77
C VAL A 548 -15.97 29.10 15.94
N ASP A 549 -15.69 29.58 17.15
CA ASP A 549 -15.80 31.02 17.45
C ASP A 549 -14.62 31.82 16.83
N THR A 550 -13.41 31.28 16.91
CA THR A 550 -12.20 31.91 16.40
C THR A 550 -12.04 31.56 14.92
N PRO A 551 -11.97 32.55 14.03
CA PRO A 551 -11.74 32.28 12.61
C PRO A 551 -10.34 31.76 12.35
N GLY A 552 -10.19 30.98 11.27
CA GLY A 552 -8.87 30.59 10.76
C GLY A 552 -8.17 31.72 10.00
N GLN A 553 -7.01 31.38 9.48
CA GLN A 553 -6.28 32.25 8.56
C GLN A 553 -6.65 31.93 7.10
N PRO A 554 -6.74 32.91 6.21
CA PRO A 554 -7.06 32.67 4.81
C PRO A 554 -5.94 31.85 4.15
N ALA A 555 -6.31 30.83 3.40
CA ALA A 555 -5.36 30.09 2.56
C ALA A 555 -4.81 31.01 1.46
N THR A 556 -3.50 30.91 1.23
CA THR A 556 -2.79 31.65 0.18
C THR A 556 -2.67 30.77 -1.07
N GLU A 557 -2.88 31.37 -2.26
CA GLU A 557 -2.68 30.71 -3.54
C GLU A 557 -1.18 30.60 -3.86
N PHE A 558 -0.79 29.53 -4.58
CA PHE A 558 0.58 29.37 -5.04
C PHE A 558 0.94 30.41 -6.11
N SER A 559 2.02 31.15 -5.89
CA SER A 559 2.58 32.08 -6.88
C SER A 559 3.35 31.31 -7.94
N ARG A 560 2.94 31.43 -9.21
CA ARG A 560 3.52 30.70 -10.35
C ARG A 560 4.81 31.32 -10.87
#